data_eeaf0ba3ed0b722835fb6ee947b2fe78
#
_entry.id   eeaf0ba3ed0b722835fb6ee947b2fe78
#
_cell.length_a   1.000
_cell.length_b   1.000
_cell.length_c   1.000
_cell.angle_alpha   90.00
_cell.angle_beta   90.00
_cell.angle_gamma   90.00
#
_symmetry.space_group_name_H-M   'P 1'
#
loop_
_entity.id
_entity.type
_entity.pdbx_description
1 polymer ?
#
loop_
_entity_poly.entity_id
_entity_poly.type
_entity_poly.pdbx_seq_one_letter_code
_entity_poly.pdbx_strand_id
1 'polypeptide(L)'
;MPERVRKPEWLKISIGANERYTETKRIVESHCLHTICSSGRCPNMGECWGKGTATFMIGGNICTRCCKFCNTASGKPLPLDADEPTHVAESIALMKLSHAVVTSVDRDDLPDLGASHWVRTIREIKRLNPDTTVEVLIPDFQGRKELVAQVIDAQPEIISHNMETCLLYTSPSPRDTR
;
A
#
# COMPACT_ATOMS: atom_id res chain seq x y z
N MET A 1 -8.66 43.08 -13.03
CA MET A 1 -8.65 41.62 -12.71
C MET A 1 -7.45 41.35 -11.83
N PRO A 2 -7.57 40.64 -10.69
CA PRO A 2 -6.40 40.38 -9.86
C PRO A 2 -5.42 39.48 -10.64
N GLU A 3 -4.17 39.87 -10.65
CA GLU A 3 -3.08 39.15 -11.31
C GLU A 3 -2.92 37.78 -10.66
N ARG A 4 -3.02 36.72 -11.46
CA ARG A 4 -2.94 35.34 -11.00
C ARG A 4 -1.50 35.02 -10.64
N VAL A 5 -1.14 35.08 -9.36
CA VAL A 5 0.20 34.74 -8.88
C VAL A 5 0.52 33.30 -9.29
N ARG A 6 1.54 33.09 -10.09
CA ARG A 6 2.02 31.77 -10.51
C ARG A 6 2.61 31.04 -9.31
N LYS A 7 2.30 29.74 -9.19
CA LYS A 7 2.90 28.90 -8.18
C LYS A 7 4.43 28.88 -8.32
N PRO A 8 5.20 28.93 -7.21
CA PRO A 8 6.65 28.79 -7.25
C PRO A 8 7.09 27.48 -7.92
N GLU A 9 8.29 27.45 -8.49
CA GLU A 9 8.84 26.29 -9.19
C GLU A 9 8.84 25.00 -8.34
N TRP A 10 9.15 25.11 -7.05
CA TRP A 10 9.17 23.99 -6.12
C TRP A 10 7.77 23.40 -5.80
N LEU A 11 6.70 24.13 -6.12
CA LEU A 11 5.30 23.65 -6.03
C LEU A 11 4.76 23.09 -7.34
N LYS A 12 5.58 23.09 -8.39
CA LYS A 12 5.20 22.51 -9.67
C LYS A 12 5.54 21.03 -9.68
N ILE A 13 4.52 20.18 -9.68
CA ILE A 13 4.67 18.74 -9.92
C ILE A 13 4.68 18.54 -11.43
N SER A 14 5.72 17.88 -11.94
CA SER A 14 5.74 17.42 -13.33
C SER A 14 4.72 16.28 -13.47
N ILE A 15 3.58 16.56 -14.06
CA ILE A 15 2.57 15.56 -14.43
C ILE A 15 2.97 14.90 -15.75
N GLY A 16 4.24 14.63 -15.95
CA GLY A 16 4.74 13.91 -17.11
C GLY A 16 4.71 12.42 -16.86
N ALA A 17 3.83 11.69 -17.52
CA ALA A 17 3.93 10.26 -17.63
C ALA A 17 5.21 9.94 -18.42
N ASN A 18 6.29 9.58 -17.73
CA ASN A 18 7.46 9.02 -18.40
C ASN A 18 7.17 7.57 -18.83
N GLU A 19 8.00 7.02 -19.70
CA GLU A 19 7.85 5.65 -20.21
C GLU A 19 7.73 4.64 -19.05
N ARG A 20 8.52 4.80 -17.99
CA ARG A 20 8.52 3.94 -16.83
C ARG A 20 7.20 4.00 -16.05
N TYR A 21 6.57 5.15 -15.92
CA TYR A 21 5.22 5.27 -15.34
C TYR A 21 4.19 4.47 -16.15
N THR A 22 4.24 4.60 -17.49
CA THR A 22 3.30 3.90 -18.39
C THR A 22 3.49 2.38 -18.30
N GLU A 23 4.73 1.91 -18.25
CA GLU A 23 5.07 0.50 -18.07
C GLU A 23 4.58 -0.03 -16.72
N THR A 24 4.89 0.68 -15.63
CA THR A 24 4.42 0.35 -14.27
C THR A 24 2.91 0.24 -14.22
N LYS A 25 2.19 1.20 -14.80
CA LYS A 25 0.73 1.19 -14.87
C LYS A 25 0.22 -0.04 -15.60
N ARG A 26 0.81 -0.39 -16.74
CA ARG A 26 0.43 -1.58 -17.52
C ARG A 26 0.63 -2.86 -16.73
N ILE A 27 1.74 -2.99 -15.98
CA ILE A 27 2.04 -4.16 -15.14
C ILE A 27 0.98 -4.31 -14.05
N VAL A 28 0.69 -3.24 -13.31
CA VAL A 28 -0.32 -3.23 -12.24
C VAL A 28 -1.70 -3.63 -12.78
N GLU A 29 -2.10 -3.12 -13.95
CA GLU A 29 -3.39 -3.42 -14.56
C GLU A 29 -3.45 -4.86 -15.10
N SER A 30 -2.38 -5.36 -15.73
CA SER A 30 -2.34 -6.71 -16.32
C SER A 30 -2.38 -7.83 -15.28
N HIS A 31 -1.85 -7.59 -14.08
CA HIS A 31 -1.87 -8.55 -12.98
C HIS A 31 -3.02 -8.33 -11.99
N CYS A 32 -3.99 -7.45 -12.33
CA CYS A 32 -5.14 -7.13 -11.48
C CYS A 32 -4.75 -6.73 -10.04
N LEU A 33 -3.59 -6.06 -9.89
CA LEU A 33 -3.07 -5.70 -8.58
C LEU A 33 -3.75 -4.46 -8.01
N HIS A 34 -3.93 -4.49 -6.70
CA HIS A 34 -4.39 -3.34 -5.96
C HIS A 34 -3.18 -2.53 -5.44
N THR A 35 -3.12 -1.25 -5.76
CA THR A 35 -2.12 -0.34 -5.21
C THR A 35 -2.81 0.76 -4.44
N ILE A 36 -2.27 1.11 -3.27
CA ILE A 36 -2.76 2.27 -2.51
C ILE A 36 -2.53 3.58 -3.30
N CYS A 37 -1.55 3.58 -4.20
CA CYS A 37 -1.29 4.71 -5.08
C CYS A 37 -2.51 5.03 -5.95
N SER A 38 -3.18 4.01 -6.49
CA SER A 38 -4.39 4.16 -7.31
C SER A 38 -5.64 4.37 -6.47
N SER A 39 -5.91 3.51 -5.48
CA SER A 39 -7.12 3.58 -4.64
C SER A 39 -7.13 4.82 -3.75
N GLY A 40 -5.97 5.23 -3.23
CA GLY A 40 -5.78 6.44 -2.45
C GLY A 40 -5.70 7.73 -3.28
N ARG A 41 -5.73 7.66 -4.63
CA ARG A 41 -5.56 8.81 -5.53
C ARG A 41 -4.33 9.64 -5.14
N CYS A 42 -3.20 8.96 -4.94
CA CYS A 42 -1.97 9.58 -4.47
C CYS A 42 -1.45 10.63 -5.46
N PRO A 43 -1.23 11.90 -5.06
CA PRO A 43 -0.74 12.94 -5.96
C PRO A 43 0.70 12.69 -6.42
N ASN A 44 1.46 11.87 -5.70
CA ASN A 44 2.87 11.56 -5.99
C ASN A 44 3.04 10.32 -6.88
N MET A 45 1.94 9.68 -7.29
CA MET A 45 1.97 8.42 -8.06
C MET A 45 2.86 8.53 -9.31
N GLY A 46 2.74 9.63 -10.06
CA GLY A 46 3.54 9.85 -11.27
C GLY A 46 5.04 9.90 -11.01
N GLU A 47 5.46 10.53 -9.91
CA GLU A 47 6.86 10.63 -9.51
C GLU A 47 7.39 9.29 -8.98
N CYS A 48 6.65 8.65 -8.05
CA CYS A 48 7.05 7.38 -7.44
C CYS A 48 7.17 6.26 -8.48
N TRP A 49 6.18 6.09 -9.31
CA TRP A 49 6.20 5.07 -10.37
C TRP A 49 7.26 5.37 -11.41
N GLY A 50 7.49 6.65 -11.72
CA GLY A 50 8.59 7.08 -12.57
C GLY A 50 9.99 6.79 -12.00
N LYS A 51 10.12 6.75 -10.68
CA LYS A 51 11.36 6.37 -9.96
C LYS A 51 11.45 4.87 -9.68
N GLY A 52 10.45 4.08 -10.06
CA GLY A 52 10.42 2.64 -9.82
C GLY A 52 10.12 2.25 -8.37
N THR A 53 9.31 3.05 -7.68
CA THR A 53 8.78 2.75 -6.34
C THR A 53 7.27 2.62 -6.43
N ALA A 54 6.71 1.55 -5.90
CA ALA A 54 5.27 1.34 -5.83
C ALA A 54 4.88 0.78 -4.45
N THR A 55 3.65 1.12 -4.02
CA THR A 55 3.08 0.56 -2.79
C THR A 55 1.93 -0.36 -3.17
N PHE A 56 2.11 -1.64 -2.94
CA PHE A 56 1.11 -2.67 -3.16
C PHE A 56 0.17 -2.77 -1.97
N MET A 57 -1.11 -3.04 -2.23
CA MET A 57 -2.10 -3.26 -1.20
C MET A 57 -2.63 -4.68 -1.35
N ILE A 58 -2.43 -5.51 -0.32
CA ILE A 58 -2.83 -6.91 -0.29
C ILE A 58 -4.09 -7.14 0.55
N GLY A 59 -4.66 -8.32 0.43
CA GLY A 59 -5.90 -8.70 1.13
C GLY A 59 -7.17 -8.24 0.41
N GLY A 60 -7.01 -7.76 -0.84
CA GLY A 60 -8.10 -7.25 -1.67
C GLY A 60 -8.24 -5.72 -1.61
N ASN A 61 -9.43 -5.22 -1.98
CA ASN A 61 -9.72 -3.78 -2.10
C ASN A 61 -10.84 -3.28 -1.18
N ILE A 62 -11.36 -4.14 -0.31
CA ILE A 62 -12.41 -3.81 0.67
C ILE A 62 -11.87 -4.07 2.07
N CYS A 63 -11.89 -3.05 2.92
CA CYS A 63 -11.42 -3.11 4.29
C CYS A 63 -12.58 -3.42 5.24
N THR A 64 -12.35 -4.21 6.28
CA THR A 64 -13.35 -4.43 7.34
C THR A 64 -13.54 -3.23 8.25
N ARG A 65 -12.58 -2.28 8.24
CA ARG A 65 -12.60 -1.04 9.04
C ARG A 65 -12.93 0.18 8.19
N CYS A 66 -13.46 1.23 8.83
CA CYS A 66 -13.91 2.47 8.19
C CYS A 66 -13.20 3.70 8.76
N CYS A 67 -11.86 3.73 8.67
CA CYS A 67 -11.06 4.86 9.14
C CYS A 67 -11.41 6.13 8.37
N LYS A 68 -11.78 7.22 9.08
CA LYS A 68 -12.28 8.45 8.47
C LYS A 68 -11.31 9.16 7.53
N PHE A 69 -10.01 8.95 7.70
CA PHE A 69 -8.96 9.54 6.86
C PHE A 69 -8.61 8.66 5.65
N CYS A 70 -9.07 7.39 5.62
CA CYS A 70 -8.73 6.43 4.58
C CYS A 70 -9.73 6.49 3.42
N ASN A 71 -9.22 6.42 2.19
CA ASN A 71 -10.04 6.42 0.98
C ASN A 71 -10.35 5.00 0.47
N THR A 72 -9.89 3.96 1.17
CA THR A 72 -10.17 2.57 0.81
C THR A 72 -11.64 2.24 1.11
N ALA A 73 -12.28 1.50 0.21
CA ALA A 73 -13.67 1.08 0.39
C ALA A 73 -13.81 0.19 1.64
N SER A 74 -14.85 0.46 2.43
CA SER A 74 -15.16 -0.31 3.63
C SER A 74 -16.37 -1.20 3.41
N GLY A 75 -16.33 -2.41 3.96
CA GLY A 75 -17.44 -3.35 3.82
C GLY A 75 -17.05 -4.80 4.11
N LYS A 76 -17.79 -5.73 3.53
CA LYS A 76 -17.49 -7.15 3.62
C LYS A 76 -16.52 -7.53 2.50
N PRO A 77 -15.26 -7.92 2.82
CA PRO A 77 -14.29 -8.32 1.81
C PRO A 77 -14.69 -9.62 1.10
N LEU A 78 -14.19 -9.79 -0.10
CA LEU A 78 -14.20 -11.07 -0.81
C LEU A 78 -13.20 -12.05 -0.17
N PRO A 79 -13.31 -13.37 -0.43
CA PRO A 79 -12.26 -14.31 -0.05
C PRO A 79 -10.89 -13.85 -0.53
N LEU A 80 -9.84 -14.19 0.24
CA LEU A 80 -8.47 -13.92 -0.19
C LEU A 80 -8.15 -14.65 -1.49
N ASP A 81 -7.51 -13.96 -2.40
CA ASP A 81 -6.91 -14.57 -3.57
C ASP A 81 -5.66 -15.35 -3.15
N ALA A 82 -5.64 -16.64 -3.43
CA ALA A 82 -4.53 -17.52 -3.09
C ALA A 82 -3.26 -17.18 -3.90
N ASP A 83 -3.40 -16.61 -5.08
CA ASP A 83 -2.32 -16.29 -6.00
C ASP A 83 -1.80 -14.85 -5.85
N GLU A 84 -2.50 -13.99 -5.08
CA GLU A 84 -2.10 -12.59 -4.84
C GLU A 84 -0.63 -12.46 -4.39
N PRO A 85 -0.08 -13.28 -3.45
CA PRO A 85 1.32 -13.22 -3.08
C PRO A 85 2.29 -13.40 -4.25
N THR A 86 1.99 -14.34 -5.14
CA THR A 86 2.79 -14.62 -6.34
C THR A 86 2.70 -13.47 -7.34
N HIS A 87 1.49 -12.98 -7.61
CA HIS A 87 1.29 -11.86 -8.53
C HIS A 87 2.00 -10.58 -8.06
N VAL A 88 1.99 -10.30 -6.75
CA VAL A 88 2.73 -9.17 -6.16
C VAL A 88 4.23 -9.36 -6.39
N ALA A 89 4.78 -10.53 -6.08
CA ALA A 89 6.20 -10.81 -6.22
C ALA A 89 6.68 -10.75 -7.68
N GLU A 90 5.89 -11.29 -8.63
CA GLU A 90 6.15 -11.21 -10.07
C GLU A 90 6.13 -9.77 -10.57
N SER A 91 5.18 -8.96 -10.08
CA SER A 91 5.08 -7.56 -10.47
C SER A 91 6.26 -6.73 -10.00
N ILE A 92 6.74 -6.99 -8.77
CA ILE A 92 7.97 -6.38 -8.25
C ILE A 92 9.16 -6.72 -9.15
N ALA A 93 9.27 -7.98 -9.59
CA ALA A 93 10.32 -8.43 -10.50
C ALA A 93 10.22 -7.74 -11.88
N LEU A 94 9.03 -7.70 -12.48
CA LEU A 94 8.78 -7.06 -13.77
C LEU A 94 9.09 -5.56 -13.73
N MET A 95 8.72 -4.89 -12.62
CA MET A 95 8.98 -3.47 -12.41
C MET A 95 10.44 -3.19 -12.03
N LYS A 96 11.24 -4.21 -11.74
CA LYS A 96 12.64 -4.10 -11.28
C LYS A 96 12.78 -3.13 -10.11
N LEU A 97 11.95 -3.29 -9.09
CA LEU A 97 11.97 -2.42 -7.93
C LEU A 97 13.17 -2.77 -7.05
N SER A 98 13.90 -1.75 -6.62
CA SER A 98 14.92 -1.89 -5.57
C SER A 98 14.33 -1.79 -4.16
N HIS A 99 13.13 -1.20 -4.05
CA HIS A 99 12.39 -1.03 -2.80
C HIS A 99 10.90 -1.22 -3.06
N ALA A 100 10.30 -2.21 -2.42
CA ALA A 100 8.89 -2.51 -2.51
C ALA A 100 8.21 -2.24 -1.17
N VAL A 101 7.18 -1.41 -1.18
CA VAL A 101 6.33 -1.16 -0.01
C VAL A 101 5.06 -1.99 -0.14
N VAL A 102 4.72 -2.74 0.89
CA VAL A 102 3.49 -3.54 0.95
C VAL A 102 2.65 -3.07 2.12
N THR A 103 1.38 -2.81 1.87
CA THR A 103 0.36 -2.54 2.89
C THR A 103 -0.82 -3.47 2.69
N SER A 104 -1.81 -3.46 3.56
CA SER A 104 -3.03 -4.26 3.38
C SER A 104 -4.28 -3.47 3.72
N VAL A 105 -5.43 -4.00 3.31
CA VAL A 105 -6.69 -3.74 3.99
C VAL A 105 -6.73 -4.53 5.30
N ASP A 106 -7.49 -4.07 6.31
CA ASP A 106 -7.75 -4.88 7.50
C ASP A 106 -8.71 -6.02 7.15
N ARG A 107 -8.40 -7.19 7.68
CA ARG A 107 -9.14 -8.44 7.47
C ARG A 107 -9.58 -9.03 8.81
N ASP A 108 -10.29 -8.21 9.61
CA ASP A 108 -10.84 -8.65 10.90
C ASP A 108 -11.88 -9.78 10.76
N ASP A 109 -12.30 -10.08 9.53
CA ASP A 109 -13.17 -11.22 9.17
C ASP A 109 -12.44 -12.58 9.19
N LEU A 110 -11.11 -12.58 9.21
CA LEU A 110 -10.31 -13.80 9.19
C LEU A 110 -9.85 -14.18 10.61
N PRO A 111 -9.74 -15.48 10.93
CA PRO A 111 -9.32 -15.94 12.27
C PRO A 111 -7.94 -15.46 12.68
N ASP A 112 -7.02 -15.30 11.72
CA ASP A 112 -5.65 -14.84 11.88
C ASP A 112 -5.45 -13.38 11.44
N LEU A 113 -6.53 -12.64 11.22
CA LEU A 113 -6.52 -11.26 10.76
C LEU A 113 -5.66 -11.03 9.49
N GLY A 114 -5.45 -12.09 8.70
CA GLY A 114 -4.65 -12.08 7.49
C GLY A 114 -3.13 -12.25 7.70
N ALA A 115 -2.66 -12.59 8.90
CA ALA A 115 -1.23 -12.72 9.18
C ALA A 115 -0.55 -13.79 8.31
N SER A 116 -1.18 -14.94 8.09
CA SER A 116 -0.64 -15.98 7.20
C SER A 116 -0.49 -15.50 5.75
N HIS A 117 -1.40 -14.66 5.28
CA HIS A 117 -1.32 -14.06 3.96
C HIS A 117 -0.14 -13.08 3.85
N TRP A 118 0.10 -12.28 4.89
CA TRP A 118 1.28 -11.43 5.02
C TRP A 118 2.58 -12.22 4.93
N VAL A 119 2.69 -13.29 5.74
CA VAL A 119 3.88 -14.17 5.75
C VAL A 119 4.16 -14.76 4.37
N ARG A 120 3.11 -15.26 3.69
CA ARG A 120 3.25 -15.80 2.34
C ARG A 120 3.72 -14.74 1.36
N THR A 121 3.13 -13.54 1.40
CA THR A 121 3.50 -12.44 0.51
C THR A 121 4.96 -12.02 0.69
N ILE A 122 5.41 -11.82 1.93
CA ILE A 122 6.80 -11.45 2.22
C ILE A 122 7.77 -12.52 1.71
N ARG A 123 7.50 -13.79 2.02
CA ARG A 123 8.36 -14.91 1.60
C ARG A 123 8.42 -15.03 0.08
N GLU A 124 7.31 -14.85 -0.61
CA GLU A 124 7.25 -14.95 -2.05
C GLU A 124 7.98 -13.79 -2.73
N ILE A 125 7.86 -12.58 -2.20
CA ILE A 125 8.62 -11.42 -2.68
C ILE A 125 10.11 -11.68 -2.52
N LYS A 126 10.58 -12.10 -1.34
CA LYS A 126 12.00 -12.35 -1.08
C LYS A 126 12.55 -13.50 -1.93
N ARG A 127 11.75 -14.53 -2.19
CA ARG A 127 12.13 -15.65 -3.03
C ARG A 127 12.40 -15.24 -4.48
N LEU A 128 11.52 -14.38 -5.05
CA LEU A 128 11.63 -13.94 -6.45
C LEU A 128 12.53 -12.72 -6.63
N ASN A 129 12.69 -11.90 -5.59
CA ASN A 129 13.38 -10.62 -5.64
C ASN A 129 14.38 -10.50 -4.48
N PRO A 130 15.46 -11.29 -4.45
CA PRO A 130 16.38 -11.34 -3.31
C PRO A 130 17.12 -10.02 -3.04
N ASP A 131 17.27 -9.16 -4.05
CA ASP A 131 17.95 -7.86 -3.94
C ASP A 131 17.00 -6.68 -3.66
N THR A 132 15.70 -6.96 -3.53
CA THR A 132 14.69 -5.93 -3.27
C THR A 132 14.50 -5.76 -1.76
N THR A 133 14.63 -4.53 -1.27
CA THR A 133 14.25 -4.19 0.10
C THR A 133 12.73 -4.25 0.25
N VAL A 134 12.24 -5.04 1.19
CA VAL A 134 10.80 -5.20 1.46
C VAL A 134 10.43 -4.41 2.71
N GLU A 135 9.64 -3.37 2.53
CA GLU A 135 9.01 -2.62 3.61
C GLU A 135 7.55 -3.05 3.74
N VAL A 136 7.12 -3.34 4.95
CA VAL A 136 5.73 -3.71 5.24
C VAL A 136 5.08 -2.71 6.18
N LEU A 137 3.94 -2.16 5.78
CA LEU A 137 3.09 -1.32 6.63
C LEU A 137 1.94 -2.17 7.14
N ILE A 138 2.15 -2.79 8.31
CA ILE A 138 1.25 -3.81 8.87
C ILE A 138 0.07 -3.20 9.64
N PRO A 139 -1.09 -3.90 9.70
CA PRO A 139 -2.18 -3.56 10.59
C PRO A 139 -1.81 -3.84 12.05
N ASP A 140 -2.67 -3.41 12.98
CA ASP A 140 -2.46 -3.60 14.43
C ASP A 140 -2.67 -5.05 14.91
N PHE A 141 -3.22 -5.93 14.05
CA PHE A 141 -3.62 -7.30 14.39
C PHE A 141 -4.40 -7.39 15.71
N GLN A 142 -5.16 -6.35 16.06
CA GLN A 142 -5.92 -6.22 17.32
C GLN A 142 -5.04 -6.46 18.56
N GLY A 143 -3.76 -6.09 18.50
CA GLY A 143 -2.79 -6.27 19.59
C GLY A 143 -2.34 -7.72 19.82
N ARG A 144 -2.65 -8.65 18.94
CA ARG A 144 -2.26 -10.07 19.04
C ARG A 144 -0.79 -10.25 18.69
N LYS A 145 0.05 -10.33 19.72
CA LYS A 145 1.52 -10.40 19.59
C LYS A 145 2.00 -11.59 18.77
N GLU A 146 1.30 -12.72 18.85
CA GLU A 146 1.62 -13.93 18.10
C GLU A 146 1.47 -13.77 16.60
N LEU A 147 0.58 -12.86 16.13
CA LEU A 147 0.41 -12.58 14.71
C LEU A 147 1.50 -11.62 14.21
N VAL A 148 1.84 -10.62 15.03
CA VAL A 148 2.98 -9.73 14.72
C VAL A 148 4.28 -10.51 14.66
N ALA A 149 4.50 -11.45 15.58
CA ALA A 149 5.68 -12.32 15.59
C ALA A 149 5.82 -13.12 14.29
N GLN A 150 4.71 -13.67 13.75
CA GLN A 150 4.74 -14.39 12.48
C GLN A 150 5.23 -13.51 11.30
N VAL A 151 4.83 -12.23 11.28
CA VAL A 151 5.30 -11.29 10.24
C VAL A 151 6.78 -10.96 10.44
N ILE A 152 7.23 -10.77 11.68
CA ILE A 152 8.66 -10.57 12.01
C ILE A 152 9.49 -11.77 11.57
N ASP A 153 9.01 -12.99 11.83
CA ASP A 153 9.68 -14.24 11.46
C ASP A 153 9.78 -14.44 9.93
N ALA A 154 8.96 -13.75 9.14
CA ALA A 154 9.10 -13.70 7.69
C ALA A 154 10.24 -12.80 7.22
N GLN A 155 10.85 -12.03 8.14
CA GLN A 155 12.06 -11.21 7.94
C GLN A 155 11.94 -10.15 6.83
N PRO A 156 10.92 -9.28 6.82
CA PRO A 156 10.99 -8.08 5.99
C PRO A 156 12.12 -7.18 6.49
N GLU A 157 12.70 -6.36 5.62
CA GLU A 157 13.81 -5.47 6.00
C GLU A 157 13.32 -4.28 6.84
N ILE A 158 12.08 -3.82 6.60
CA ILE A 158 11.49 -2.69 7.32
C ILE A 158 10.06 -3.05 7.71
N ILE A 159 9.73 -2.83 8.98
CA ILE A 159 8.35 -2.93 9.48
C ILE A 159 7.90 -1.54 9.92
N SER A 160 6.85 -1.05 9.29
CA SER A 160 6.20 0.21 9.60
C SER A 160 4.81 -0.04 10.16
N HIS A 161 4.34 0.84 11.03
CA HIS A 161 2.99 0.79 11.56
C HIS A 161 2.47 2.22 11.78
N ASN A 162 1.24 2.48 11.38
CA ASN A 162 0.58 3.74 11.61
C ASN A 162 0.03 3.78 13.04
N MET A 163 0.49 4.73 13.83
CA MET A 163 -0.07 5.01 15.16
C MET A 163 -1.30 5.90 15.02
N GLU A 164 -2.44 5.28 14.76
CA GLU A 164 -3.72 5.97 14.69
C GLU A 164 -4.24 6.21 16.11
N THR A 165 -4.13 7.46 16.57
CA THR A 165 -4.49 7.80 17.95
C THR A 165 -5.99 8.11 18.08
N CYS A 166 -6.54 7.93 19.29
CA CYS A 166 -7.92 8.34 19.63
C CYS A 166 -8.19 9.82 19.35
N LEU A 167 -7.18 10.68 19.40
CA LEU A 167 -7.31 12.11 19.09
C LEU A 167 -7.72 12.35 17.65
N LEU A 168 -7.28 11.54 16.69
CA LEU A 168 -7.71 11.62 15.29
C LEU A 168 -9.20 11.24 15.12
N TYR A 169 -9.72 10.41 16.00
CA TYR A 169 -11.13 9.95 15.96
C TYR A 169 -12.05 10.78 16.83
N THR A 170 -11.55 11.44 17.88
CA THR A 170 -12.36 12.16 18.88
C THR A 170 -12.25 13.67 18.79
N SER A 171 -11.20 14.21 18.18
CA SER A 171 -11.02 15.65 17.95
C SER A 171 -11.37 16.02 16.52
N PRO A 172 -12.18 17.06 16.27
CA PRO A 172 -12.42 17.54 14.92
C PRO A 172 -11.11 18.01 14.30
N SER A 173 -10.75 17.44 13.15
CA SER A 173 -9.61 17.92 12.37
C SER A 173 -10.06 19.08 11.45
N PRO A 174 -9.12 19.88 10.95
CA PRO A 174 -9.46 20.90 9.94
C PRO A 174 -10.11 20.34 8.68
N ARG A 175 -10.04 19.01 8.46
CA ARG A 175 -10.71 18.32 7.35
C ARG A 175 -12.17 17.98 7.65
N ASP A 176 -12.52 17.88 8.94
CA ASP A 176 -13.88 17.51 9.39
C ASP A 176 -14.79 18.74 9.54
N THR A 177 -14.25 19.95 9.41
CA THR A 177 -14.96 21.23 9.55
C THR A 177 -15.43 21.84 8.24
N ARG A 178 -15.49 21.07 7.17
CA ARG A 178 -15.99 21.51 5.86
C ARG A 178 -17.35 20.91 5.54
#